data_4fd45f6ccb49cb61f820079444d11c66
#
_entry.id   4fd45f6ccb49cb61f820079444d11c66
#
_cell.length_a   1.000
_cell.length_b   1.000
_cell.length_c   1.000
_cell.angle_alpha   90.00
_cell.angle_beta   90.00
_cell.angle_gamma   90.00
#
_symmetry.space_group_name_H-M   'P 1'
#
loop_
_entity.id
_entity.type
_entity.pdbx_description
1 polymer ?
#
loop_
_entity_poly.entity_id
_entity_poly.type
_entity_poly.pdbx_seq_one_letter_code
_entity_poly.pdbx_strand_id
1 'polypeptide(L)'
;SIFSGLDSDKYQIGANNISYTKERANKYLYSNPTASNPLVLVVPKDSDIKSYNDIAGHSTQVVQGNTTVPMLQKFNKKHENNQVKLNFTSEDLAHQIRNVSDGKYNFKIFEKISAETIIKEQGLDNLKVIDLPSDQKPYVYFIFAQDQKDLQKFVNKRLKKLYENGTLEKLSKKYLGGSYLPDKKDMK
;
A
#
# COMPACT_ATOMS: atom_id res chain seq x y z
N SER A 1 -9.83 13.54 11.51
CA SER A 1 -8.87 12.55 11.00
C SER A 1 -8.12 11.87 12.15
N ILE A 2 -7.43 10.76 11.89
CA ILE A 2 -6.57 10.09 12.89
C ILE A 2 -5.49 11.06 13.39
N PHE A 3 -4.84 11.79 12.49
CA PHE A 3 -3.78 12.73 12.83
C PHE A 3 -4.28 13.88 13.72
N SER A 4 -5.39 14.51 13.37
CA SER A 4 -5.95 15.58 14.21
C SER A 4 -6.41 15.07 15.58
N GLY A 5 -6.82 13.82 15.70
CA GLY A 5 -7.17 13.22 16.98
C GLY A 5 -5.95 12.92 17.85
N LEU A 6 -4.79 12.57 17.25
CA LEU A 6 -3.51 12.46 17.96
C LEU A 6 -2.97 13.84 18.40
N ASP A 7 -3.07 14.84 17.51
CA ASP A 7 -2.60 16.19 17.80
C ASP A 7 -3.40 16.89 18.92
N SER A 8 -4.63 16.47 19.13
CA SER A 8 -5.55 17.02 20.16
C SER A 8 -5.70 16.14 21.40
N ASP A 9 -4.82 15.13 21.59
CA ASP A 9 -4.88 14.14 22.69
C ASP A 9 -6.18 13.36 22.80
N LYS A 10 -7.03 13.41 21.78
CA LYS A 10 -8.26 12.63 21.70
C LYS A 10 -7.97 11.15 21.52
N TYR A 11 -6.88 10.82 20.81
CA TYR A 11 -6.39 9.47 20.56
C TYR A 11 -4.94 9.35 21.02
N GLN A 12 -4.57 8.24 21.63
CA GLN A 12 -3.20 7.92 22.04
C GLN A 12 -2.47 7.09 20.99
N ILE A 13 -3.26 6.37 20.15
CA ILE A 13 -2.74 5.49 19.09
C ILE A 13 -3.58 5.64 17.84
N GLY A 14 -2.93 5.69 16.69
CA GLY A 14 -3.55 5.62 15.36
C GLY A 14 -3.24 4.29 14.70
N ALA A 15 -4.29 3.56 14.32
CA ALA A 15 -4.21 2.28 13.61
C ALA A 15 -4.93 2.39 12.27
N ASN A 16 -4.17 2.27 11.20
CA ASN A 16 -4.66 2.24 9.82
C ASN A 16 -3.51 1.77 8.90
N ASN A 17 -3.70 1.82 7.58
CA ASN A 17 -2.66 1.60 6.59
C ASN A 17 -1.70 2.81 6.53
N ILE A 18 -0.95 3.04 7.62
CA ILE A 18 -0.08 4.22 7.77
C ILE A 18 1.35 3.84 7.40
N SER A 19 1.83 4.36 6.29
CA SER A 19 3.21 4.24 5.84
C SER A 19 4.14 5.23 6.56
N TYR A 20 5.43 4.89 6.63
CA TYR A 20 6.45 5.78 7.14
C TYR A 20 6.70 6.95 6.18
N THR A 21 6.76 8.16 6.72
CA THR A 21 7.37 9.31 6.06
C THR A 21 8.23 10.08 7.06
N LYS A 22 9.30 10.70 6.57
CA LYS A 22 10.20 11.51 7.41
C LYS A 22 9.46 12.68 8.07
N GLU A 23 8.53 13.29 7.37
CA GLU A 23 7.70 14.38 7.90
C GLU A 23 6.85 13.91 9.08
N ARG A 24 6.16 12.77 8.93
CA ARG A 24 5.35 12.19 10.00
C ARG A 24 6.20 11.74 11.19
N ALA A 25 7.40 11.19 10.95
CA ALA A 25 8.32 10.76 12.01
C ALA A 25 8.84 11.91 12.87
N ASN A 26 8.81 13.14 12.38
CA ASN A 26 9.10 14.32 13.17
C ASN A 26 7.98 14.71 14.15
N LYS A 27 6.74 14.23 13.89
CA LYS A 27 5.55 14.60 14.67
C LYS A 27 4.97 13.42 15.49
N TYR A 28 5.24 12.19 15.10
CA TYR A 28 4.65 10.99 15.70
C TYR A 28 5.69 9.92 15.95
N LEU A 29 5.45 9.09 16.97
CA LEU A 29 6.22 7.88 17.20
C LEU A 29 5.63 6.75 16.35
N TYR A 30 6.47 5.87 15.83
CA TYR A 30 6.06 4.69 15.06
C TYR A 30 6.25 3.41 15.87
N SER A 31 5.32 2.47 15.73
CA SER A 31 5.51 1.11 16.25
C SER A 31 6.56 0.32 15.46
N ASN A 32 6.85 -0.90 15.88
CA ASN A 32 7.32 -1.94 14.98
C ASN A 32 6.32 -2.09 13.83
N PRO A 33 6.76 -2.49 12.62
CA PRO A 33 5.86 -2.68 11.50
C PRO A 33 4.81 -3.76 11.80
N THR A 34 3.60 -3.56 11.33
CA THR A 34 2.48 -4.50 11.53
C THR A 34 2.23 -5.38 10.31
N ALA A 35 2.48 -4.86 9.13
CA ALA A 35 2.35 -5.59 7.87
C ALA A 35 3.26 -5.00 6.79
N SER A 36 3.48 -5.77 5.71
CA SER A 36 4.09 -5.32 4.47
C SER A 36 2.99 -5.15 3.41
N ASN A 37 2.86 -3.94 2.86
CA ASN A 37 1.83 -3.62 1.88
C ASN A 37 2.42 -2.80 0.70
N PRO A 38 3.22 -3.46 -0.17
CA PRO A 38 3.87 -2.79 -1.29
C PRO A 38 2.85 -2.28 -2.33
N LEU A 39 3.27 -1.30 -3.13
CA LEU A 39 2.58 -1.00 -4.37
C LEU A 39 2.84 -2.11 -5.40
N VAL A 40 1.82 -2.40 -6.18
CA VAL A 40 1.86 -3.40 -7.24
C VAL A 40 1.25 -2.85 -8.52
N LEU A 41 1.62 -3.44 -9.66
CA LEU A 41 0.91 -3.32 -10.91
C LEU A 41 -0.12 -4.43 -11.02
N VAL A 42 -1.37 -4.07 -11.26
CA VAL A 42 -2.44 -4.97 -11.67
C VAL A 42 -2.57 -4.85 -13.19
N VAL A 43 -2.41 -5.96 -13.89
CA VAL A 43 -2.46 -6.01 -15.36
C VAL A 43 -3.19 -7.28 -15.82
N PRO A 44 -3.73 -7.33 -17.06
CA PRO A 44 -4.20 -8.58 -17.65
C PRO A 44 -3.07 -9.63 -17.73
N LYS A 45 -3.40 -10.91 -17.60
CA LYS A 45 -2.42 -12.01 -17.62
C LYS A 45 -1.64 -12.09 -18.94
N ASP A 46 -2.29 -11.75 -20.05
CA ASP A 46 -1.76 -11.72 -21.41
C ASP A 46 -1.07 -10.38 -21.76
N SER A 47 -1.05 -9.41 -20.84
CA SER A 47 -0.41 -8.11 -21.05
C SER A 47 1.09 -8.25 -21.33
N ASP A 48 1.61 -7.38 -22.19
CA ASP A 48 3.02 -7.17 -22.46
C ASP A 48 3.75 -6.43 -21.32
N ILE A 49 3.01 -5.79 -20.42
CA ILE A 49 3.57 -5.15 -19.21
C ILE A 49 4.08 -6.23 -18.25
N LYS A 50 5.40 -6.29 -18.07
CA LYS A 50 6.10 -7.22 -17.17
C LYS A 50 6.75 -6.52 -15.98
N SER A 51 6.94 -5.20 -16.09
CA SER A 51 7.62 -4.37 -15.08
C SER A 51 7.09 -2.94 -15.08
N TYR A 52 7.55 -2.14 -14.12
CA TYR A 52 7.23 -0.71 -14.06
C TYR A 52 7.71 0.08 -15.29
N ASN A 53 8.78 -0.35 -15.94
CA ASN A 53 9.30 0.34 -17.10
C ASN A 53 8.45 0.14 -18.37
N ASP A 54 7.66 -0.93 -18.40
CA ASP A 54 6.85 -1.29 -19.57
C ASP A 54 5.51 -0.52 -19.62
N ILE A 55 5.19 0.29 -18.61
CA ILE A 55 3.94 1.07 -18.59
C ILE A 55 3.94 2.27 -19.56
N ALA A 56 5.08 2.60 -20.18
CA ALA A 56 5.19 3.71 -21.13
C ALA A 56 4.21 3.53 -22.31
N GLY A 57 3.49 4.58 -22.67
CA GLY A 57 2.49 4.57 -23.76
C GLY A 57 1.13 3.95 -23.38
N HIS A 58 1.03 3.29 -22.26
CA HIS A 58 -0.21 2.67 -21.76
C HIS A 58 -1.10 3.66 -20.99
N SER A 59 -2.31 3.22 -20.64
CA SER A 59 -3.30 4.03 -19.94
C SER A 59 -3.69 3.45 -18.59
N THR A 60 -3.97 4.32 -17.63
CA THR A 60 -4.47 3.94 -16.30
C THR A 60 -5.44 4.98 -15.75
N GLN A 61 -6.30 4.57 -14.82
CA GLN A 61 -7.12 5.49 -14.03
C GLN A 61 -6.38 5.91 -12.75
N VAL A 62 -6.52 7.18 -12.39
CA VAL A 62 -5.94 7.76 -11.18
C VAL A 62 -6.95 8.64 -10.46
N VAL A 63 -6.83 8.73 -9.14
CA VAL A 63 -7.66 9.61 -8.31
C VAL A 63 -6.84 10.83 -7.91
N GLN A 64 -7.41 12.02 -8.03
CA GLN A 64 -6.76 13.26 -7.65
C GLN A 64 -6.31 13.22 -6.18
N GLY A 65 -5.06 13.63 -5.92
CA GLY A 65 -4.46 13.62 -4.58
C GLY A 65 -3.90 12.26 -4.13
N ASN A 66 -4.03 11.20 -4.94
CA ASN A 66 -3.40 9.91 -4.65
C ASN A 66 -1.88 9.98 -4.88
N THR A 67 -1.11 9.29 -4.06
CA THR A 67 0.37 9.23 -4.13
C THR A 67 0.90 8.65 -5.44
N THR A 68 0.10 7.86 -6.15
CA THR A 68 0.46 7.32 -7.47
C THR A 68 0.49 8.38 -8.58
N VAL A 69 -0.24 9.50 -8.41
CA VAL A 69 -0.25 10.59 -9.41
C VAL A 69 1.13 11.22 -9.56
N PRO A 70 1.77 11.77 -8.52
CA PRO A 70 3.12 12.32 -8.66
C PRO A 70 4.16 11.28 -9.08
N MET A 71 3.99 10.01 -8.71
CA MET A 71 4.85 8.92 -9.16
C MET A 71 4.78 8.74 -10.68
N LEU A 72 3.59 8.67 -11.26
CA LEU A 72 3.37 8.53 -12.70
C LEU A 72 3.74 9.80 -13.47
N GLN A 73 3.50 10.98 -12.91
CA GLN A 73 3.97 12.24 -13.50
C GLN A 73 5.51 12.29 -13.59
N LYS A 74 6.22 11.81 -12.54
CA LYS A 74 7.68 11.69 -12.57
C LYS A 74 8.15 10.68 -13.61
N PHE A 75 7.43 9.56 -13.79
CA PHE A 75 7.69 8.61 -14.85
C PHE A 75 7.54 9.26 -16.22
N ASN A 76 6.46 9.98 -16.47
CA ASN A 76 6.17 10.66 -17.73
C ASN A 76 7.23 11.71 -18.11
N LYS A 77 7.78 12.44 -17.13
CA LYS A 77 8.89 13.37 -17.35
C LYS A 77 10.17 12.70 -17.87
N LYS A 78 10.35 11.41 -17.61
CA LYS A 78 11.48 10.61 -18.12
C LYS A 78 11.16 9.93 -19.45
N HIS A 79 9.90 9.90 -19.88
CA HIS A 79 9.41 9.20 -21.07
C HIS A 79 8.56 10.15 -21.93
N GLU A 80 9.08 11.34 -22.23
CA GLU A 80 8.34 12.43 -22.90
C GLU A 80 7.69 12.02 -24.22
N ASN A 81 8.33 11.16 -24.99
CA ASN A 81 7.83 10.67 -26.28
C ASN A 81 6.85 9.49 -26.19
N ASN A 82 6.69 8.89 -25.00
CA ASN A 82 5.83 7.72 -24.80
C ASN A 82 5.22 7.72 -23.38
N GLN A 83 4.45 8.74 -23.09
CA GLN A 83 3.88 8.97 -21.76
C GLN A 83 2.73 8.01 -21.43
N VAL A 84 2.59 7.66 -20.16
CA VAL A 84 1.38 7.05 -19.63
C VAL A 84 0.21 8.04 -19.70
N LYS A 85 -0.91 7.59 -20.23
CA LYS A 85 -2.17 8.37 -20.26
C LYS A 85 -2.87 8.26 -18.89
N LEU A 86 -2.89 9.37 -18.13
CA LEU A 86 -3.54 9.45 -16.82
C LEU A 86 -5.00 9.86 -16.98
N ASN A 87 -5.92 8.97 -16.67
CA ASN A 87 -7.36 9.22 -16.72
C ASN A 87 -7.88 9.46 -15.30
N PHE A 88 -8.16 10.72 -14.97
CA PHE A 88 -8.66 11.08 -13.66
C PHE A 88 -10.11 10.64 -13.48
N THR A 89 -10.40 10.02 -12.34
CA THR A 89 -11.71 9.46 -12.01
C THR A 89 -12.04 9.63 -10.53
N SER A 90 -13.32 9.58 -10.20
CA SER A 90 -13.86 9.44 -8.84
C SER A 90 -14.37 8.02 -8.54
N GLU A 91 -14.27 7.09 -9.49
CA GLU A 91 -14.65 5.69 -9.27
C GLU A 91 -13.83 5.07 -8.14
N ASP A 92 -14.43 4.17 -7.40
CA ASP A 92 -13.74 3.40 -6.38
C ASP A 92 -12.70 2.43 -6.97
N LEU A 93 -11.83 1.89 -6.11
CA LEU A 93 -10.76 0.99 -6.54
C LEU A 93 -11.28 -0.27 -7.21
N ALA A 94 -12.41 -0.81 -6.74
CA ALA A 94 -12.97 -2.04 -7.29
C ALA A 94 -13.41 -1.85 -8.74
N HIS A 95 -14.06 -0.73 -9.06
CA HIS A 95 -14.41 -0.36 -10.44
C HIS A 95 -13.18 -0.12 -11.31
N GLN A 96 -12.15 0.56 -10.78
CA GLN A 96 -10.90 0.80 -11.52
C GLN A 96 -10.18 -0.50 -11.87
N ILE A 97 -10.13 -1.50 -10.96
CA ILE A 97 -9.52 -2.81 -11.22
C ILE A 97 -10.37 -3.60 -12.22
N ARG A 98 -11.69 -3.55 -12.12
CA ARG A 98 -12.60 -4.15 -13.10
C ARG A 98 -12.41 -3.55 -14.50
N ASN A 99 -12.20 -2.24 -14.60
CA ASN A 99 -11.93 -1.59 -15.88
C ASN A 99 -10.63 -2.08 -16.54
N VAL A 100 -9.62 -2.50 -15.74
CA VAL A 100 -8.42 -3.19 -16.26
C VAL A 100 -8.76 -4.59 -16.73
N SER A 101 -9.55 -5.34 -15.97
CA SER A 101 -10.03 -6.68 -16.36
C SER A 101 -10.83 -6.66 -17.68
N ASP A 102 -11.63 -5.61 -17.87
CA ASP A 102 -12.46 -5.40 -19.06
C ASP A 102 -11.66 -4.84 -20.27
N GLY A 103 -10.36 -4.58 -20.11
CA GLY A 103 -9.50 -4.03 -21.16
C GLY A 103 -9.72 -2.54 -21.49
N LYS A 104 -10.47 -1.80 -20.66
CA LYS A 104 -10.66 -0.36 -20.85
C LYS A 104 -9.40 0.45 -20.54
N TYR A 105 -8.60 -0.05 -19.60
CA TYR A 105 -7.28 0.49 -19.23
C TYR A 105 -6.27 -0.63 -19.17
N ASN A 106 -4.99 -0.31 -19.33
CA ASN A 106 -3.95 -1.31 -19.47
C ASN A 106 -3.43 -1.80 -18.13
N PHE A 107 -3.46 -0.95 -17.10
CA PHE A 107 -2.97 -1.28 -15.76
C PHE A 107 -3.58 -0.43 -14.65
N LYS A 108 -3.42 -0.89 -13.40
CA LYS A 108 -3.65 -0.11 -12.18
C LYS A 108 -2.48 -0.28 -11.22
N ILE A 109 -2.04 0.83 -10.59
CA ILE A 109 -1.10 0.79 -9.47
C ILE A 109 -1.89 1.02 -8.18
N PHE A 110 -1.74 0.11 -7.24
CA PHE A 110 -2.32 0.24 -5.90
C PHE A 110 -1.59 -0.64 -4.88
N GLU A 111 -1.96 -0.53 -3.59
CA GLU A 111 -1.41 -1.37 -2.53
C GLU A 111 -1.85 -2.83 -2.73
N LYS A 112 -0.89 -3.75 -2.52
CA LYS A 112 -1.01 -5.19 -2.82
C LYS A 112 -2.21 -5.84 -2.14
N ILE A 113 -2.37 -5.62 -0.83
CA ILE A 113 -3.43 -6.26 -0.05
C ILE A 113 -4.81 -5.93 -0.61
N SER A 114 -5.08 -4.65 -0.86
CA SER A 114 -6.37 -4.19 -1.41
C SER A 114 -6.59 -4.71 -2.83
N ALA A 115 -5.56 -4.67 -3.68
CA ALA A 115 -5.64 -5.15 -5.05
C ALA A 115 -5.93 -6.65 -5.11
N GLU A 116 -5.19 -7.48 -4.38
CA GLU A 116 -5.39 -8.93 -4.33
C GLU A 116 -6.73 -9.33 -3.72
N THR A 117 -7.18 -8.60 -2.68
CA THR A 117 -8.50 -8.82 -2.08
C THR A 117 -9.61 -8.58 -3.10
N ILE A 118 -9.59 -7.46 -3.82
CA ILE A 118 -10.61 -7.13 -4.83
C ILE A 118 -10.59 -8.15 -5.98
N ILE A 119 -9.41 -8.50 -6.49
CA ILE A 119 -9.27 -9.50 -7.56
C ILE A 119 -9.92 -10.82 -7.15
N LYS A 120 -9.63 -11.28 -5.93
CA LYS A 120 -10.18 -12.53 -5.39
C LYS A 120 -11.68 -12.45 -5.14
N GLU A 121 -12.17 -11.40 -4.48
CA GLU A 121 -13.58 -11.24 -4.13
C GLU A 121 -14.48 -11.08 -5.35
N GLN A 122 -13.97 -10.47 -6.42
CA GLN A 122 -14.70 -10.27 -7.66
C GLN A 122 -14.45 -11.34 -8.72
N GLY A 123 -13.62 -12.36 -8.43
CA GLY A 123 -13.32 -13.45 -9.37
C GLY A 123 -12.67 -12.97 -10.67
N LEU A 124 -11.78 -11.96 -10.61
CA LEU A 124 -11.11 -11.38 -11.77
C LEU A 124 -9.88 -12.22 -12.17
N ASP A 125 -10.13 -13.48 -12.56
CA ASP A 125 -9.08 -14.48 -12.79
C ASP A 125 -8.19 -14.19 -14.02
N ASN A 126 -8.59 -13.25 -14.88
CA ASN A 126 -7.79 -12.81 -16.02
C ASN A 126 -6.71 -11.76 -15.66
N LEU A 127 -6.66 -11.33 -14.42
CA LEU A 127 -5.65 -10.39 -13.92
C LEU A 127 -4.46 -11.10 -13.25
N LYS A 128 -3.31 -10.44 -13.26
CA LYS A 128 -2.12 -10.78 -12.45
C LYS A 128 -1.60 -9.55 -11.75
N VAL A 129 -0.86 -9.78 -10.67
CA VAL A 129 -0.23 -8.76 -9.84
C VAL A 129 1.29 -8.87 -10.00
N ILE A 130 1.95 -7.73 -10.21
CA ILE A 130 3.42 -7.63 -10.37
C ILE A 130 3.94 -6.70 -9.28
N ASP A 131 4.86 -7.17 -8.44
CA ASP A 131 5.47 -6.36 -7.39
C ASP A 131 6.28 -5.21 -8.00
N LEU A 132 6.10 -4.00 -7.46
CA LEU A 132 6.90 -2.85 -7.85
C LEU A 132 8.16 -2.74 -6.99
N PRO A 133 9.33 -2.41 -7.59
CA PRO A 133 10.52 -2.13 -6.82
C PRO A 133 10.28 -0.90 -5.93
N SER A 134 10.77 -0.95 -4.70
CA SER A 134 10.71 0.15 -3.76
C SER A 134 12.05 0.34 -3.07
N ASP A 135 12.50 1.59 -3.01
CA ASP A 135 13.72 1.97 -2.27
C ASP A 135 13.49 1.96 -0.75
N GLN A 136 12.23 1.94 -0.31
CA GLN A 136 11.84 1.88 1.09
C GLN A 136 11.04 0.61 1.35
N LYS A 137 11.18 0.06 2.57
CA LYS A 137 10.35 -1.06 3.00
C LYS A 137 8.88 -0.63 3.04
N PRO A 138 8.00 -1.35 2.34
CA PRO A 138 6.59 -0.97 2.18
C PRO A 138 5.77 -1.37 3.41
N TYR A 139 6.22 -0.97 4.59
CA TYR A 139 5.59 -1.34 5.84
C TYR A 139 4.51 -0.35 6.26
N VAL A 140 3.54 -0.87 6.99
CA VAL A 140 2.52 -0.11 7.69
C VAL A 140 2.71 -0.25 9.21
N TYR A 141 2.29 0.78 9.94
CA TYR A 141 2.61 0.96 11.34
C TYR A 141 1.41 1.48 12.13
N PHE A 142 1.43 1.23 13.42
CA PHE A 142 0.71 2.11 14.34
C PHE A 142 1.52 3.36 14.60
N ILE A 143 0.85 4.48 14.88
CA ILE A 143 1.48 5.74 15.25
C ILE A 143 0.95 6.21 16.60
N PHE A 144 1.77 6.97 17.32
CA PHE A 144 1.46 7.49 18.64
C PHE A 144 1.79 8.96 18.72
N ALA A 145 1.13 9.72 19.60
CA ALA A 145 1.56 11.05 19.96
C ALA A 145 2.98 11.02 20.56
N GLN A 146 3.72 12.12 20.48
CA GLN A 146 5.15 12.18 20.86
C GLN A 146 5.42 11.88 22.34
N ASP A 147 4.47 12.15 23.21
CA ASP A 147 4.54 11.90 24.65
C ASP A 147 4.25 10.44 25.03
N GLN A 148 3.74 9.62 24.10
CA GLN A 148 3.28 8.23 24.35
C GLN A 148 4.41 7.19 24.19
N LYS A 149 5.63 7.49 24.64
CA LYS A 149 6.79 6.59 24.51
C LYS A 149 6.63 5.27 25.25
N ASP A 150 6.00 5.28 26.41
CA ASP A 150 5.80 4.06 27.19
C ASP A 150 4.73 3.16 26.56
N LEU A 151 3.67 3.75 26.03
CA LEU A 151 2.67 3.01 25.23
C LEU A 151 3.29 2.40 23.97
N GLN A 152 4.12 3.15 23.24
CA GLN A 152 4.86 2.65 22.09
C GLN A 152 5.74 1.43 22.46
N LYS A 153 6.52 1.52 23.54
CA LYS A 153 7.36 0.42 24.01
C LYS A 153 6.53 -0.82 24.37
N PHE A 154 5.42 -0.61 25.09
CA PHE A 154 4.50 -1.69 25.44
C PHE A 154 3.94 -2.38 24.19
N VAL A 155 3.45 -1.60 23.22
CA VAL A 155 2.89 -2.11 21.97
C VAL A 155 3.98 -2.85 21.16
N ASN A 156 5.19 -2.31 21.05
CA ASN A 156 6.29 -2.97 20.34
C ASN A 156 6.64 -4.33 20.94
N LYS A 157 6.72 -4.41 22.27
CA LYS A 157 6.96 -5.69 22.99
C LYS A 157 5.86 -6.71 22.68
N ARG A 158 4.58 -6.26 22.62
CA ARG A 158 3.45 -7.13 22.28
C ARG A 158 3.46 -7.55 20.83
N LEU A 159 3.71 -6.64 19.89
CA LEU A 159 3.82 -6.95 18.46
C LEU A 159 4.90 -7.99 18.20
N LYS A 160 6.09 -7.82 18.80
CA LYS A 160 7.18 -8.79 18.70
C LYS A 160 6.76 -10.18 19.19
N LYS A 161 6.14 -10.27 20.37
CA LYS A 161 5.62 -11.53 20.90
C LYS A 161 4.58 -12.19 19.99
N LEU A 162 3.65 -11.38 19.44
CA LEU A 162 2.61 -11.86 18.52
C LEU A 162 3.20 -12.30 17.17
N TYR A 163 4.27 -11.68 16.73
CA TYR A 163 5.04 -12.12 15.57
C TYR A 163 5.71 -13.48 15.84
N GLU A 164 6.46 -13.59 16.94
CA GLU A 164 7.24 -14.76 17.29
C GLU A 164 6.40 -16.02 17.56
N ASN A 165 5.20 -15.85 18.12
CA ASN A 165 4.30 -16.96 18.42
C ASN A 165 3.34 -17.31 17.26
N GLY A 166 3.50 -16.68 16.08
CA GLY A 166 2.70 -16.95 14.90
C GLY A 166 1.30 -16.33 14.88
N THR A 167 0.93 -15.54 15.89
CA THR A 167 -0.41 -14.91 15.96
C THR A 167 -0.59 -13.91 14.83
N LEU A 168 0.41 -13.06 14.52
CA LEU A 168 0.32 -12.10 13.41
C LEU A 168 0.16 -12.80 12.07
N GLU A 169 0.86 -13.92 11.86
CA GLU A 169 0.72 -14.74 10.66
C GLU A 169 -0.71 -15.29 10.51
N LYS A 170 -1.26 -15.83 11.59
CA LYS A 170 -2.63 -16.33 11.63
C LYS A 170 -3.65 -15.24 11.32
N LEU A 171 -3.48 -14.05 11.90
CA LEU A 171 -4.35 -12.89 11.65
C LEU A 171 -4.23 -12.39 10.22
N SER A 172 -3.00 -12.29 9.68
CA SER A 172 -2.75 -11.91 8.29
C SER A 172 -3.47 -12.84 7.32
N LYS A 173 -3.29 -14.16 7.47
CA LYS A 173 -3.97 -15.15 6.62
C LYS A 173 -5.49 -15.09 6.76
N LYS A 174 -6.01 -14.92 7.97
CA LYS A 174 -7.46 -14.89 8.23
C LYS A 174 -8.14 -13.66 7.64
N TYR A 175 -7.56 -12.47 7.82
CA TYR A 175 -8.24 -11.21 7.52
C TYR A 175 -7.74 -10.52 6.26
N LEU A 176 -6.49 -10.80 5.83
CA LEU A 176 -5.92 -10.21 4.63
C LEU A 176 -5.79 -11.21 3.48
N GLY A 177 -6.12 -12.49 3.72
CA GLY A 177 -6.11 -13.53 2.70
C GLY A 177 -4.73 -14.11 2.36
N GLY A 178 -3.66 -13.65 3.01
CA GLY A 178 -2.29 -14.08 2.77
C GLY A 178 -1.34 -13.70 3.90
N SER A 179 -0.07 -14.10 3.76
CA SER A 179 1.00 -13.68 4.69
C SER A 179 1.60 -12.37 4.22
N TYR A 180 1.31 -11.29 4.95
CA TYR A 180 1.84 -9.95 4.69
C TYR A 180 2.68 -9.46 5.86
N LEU A 181 3.48 -10.36 6.47
CA LEU A 181 4.33 -10.02 7.61
C LEU A 181 5.54 -9.19 7.18
N PRO A 182 5.99 -8.27 8.05
CA PRO A 182 7.29 -7.64 7.89
C PRO A 182 8.43 -8.64 8.11
N ASP A 183 9.65 -8.28 7.70
CA ASP A 183 10.83 -9.09 7.95
C ASP A 183 11.10 -9.19 9.46
N LYS A 184 11.50 -10.39 9.92
CA LYS A 184 11.81 -10.64 11.35
C LYS A 184 12.84 -9.66 11.93
N LYS A 185 13.86 -9.29 11.15
CA LYS A 185 14.93 -8.34 11.57
C LYS A 185 14.41 -6.92 11.88
N ASP A 186 13.21 -6.57 11.44
CA ASP A 186 12.59 -5.27 11.65
C ASP A 186 11.65 -5.23 12.87
N MET A 187 11.43 -6.38 13.50
CA MET A 187 10.68 -6.53 14.76
C MET A 187 11.65 -6.32 15.95
N LYS A 188 11.87 -5.06 16.32
CA LYS A 188 12.80 -4.64 17.37
C LYS A 188 12.25 -4.85 18.77
#